data_ef3853dab4875d3c561b3a73af661937
#
_entry.id   ef3853dab4875d3c561b3a73af661937
#
_cell.length_a   1.000
_cell.length_b   1.000
_cell.length_c   1.000
_cell.angle_alpha   90.00
_cell.angle_beta   90.00
_cell.angle_gamma   90.00
#
_symmetry.space_group_name_H-M   'P 1'
#
loop_
_entity.id
_entity.type
_entity.pdbx_description
1 polymer ?
#
loop_
_entity_poly.entity_id
_entity_poly.type
_entity_poly.pdbx_seq_one_letter_code
_entity_poly.pdbx_strand_id
1 'polypeptide(L)'
;MRRLSLTMLCALIALLFSVGLFEHKAEAQTGYASWYSMPGAYTASGQLMTASTWGAAHRSLPFSTELTVCYQGRCAYNVPVIDRGPYVYGRDLDVTAAVADQIGLTYAGVGLVTWWVE
;
A
#
# COMPACT_ATOMS: atom_id res chain seq x y z
N MET A 1 6.89 -15.21 -48.84
CA MET A 1 6.83 -13.80 -48.45
C MET A 1 5.55 -13.43 -47.66
N ARG A 2 4.40 -13.88 -48.11
CA ARG A 2 3.12 -13.53 -47.43
C ARG A 2 2.95 -14.19 -46.05
N ARG A 3 3.60 -15.30 -45.77
CA ARG A 3 3.55 -15.97 -44.45
C ARG A 3 4.37 -15.30 -43.37
N LEU A 4 5.40 -14.55 -43.74
CA LEU A 4 6.25 -13.81 -42.82
C LEU A 4 5.55 -12.55 -42.25
N SER A 5 4.69 -11.89 -43.05
CA SER A 5 3.98 -10.69 -42.60
C SER A 5 2.90 -10.97 -41.56
N LEU A 6 2.25 -12.14 -41.61
CA LEU A 6 1.27 -12.56 -40.62
C LEU A 6 1.88 -12.88 -39.26
N THR A 7 3.07 -13.51 -39.27
CA THR A 7 3.80 -13.83 -38.04
C THR A 7 4.34 -12.56 -37.37
N MET A 8 4.79 -11.58 -38.17
CA MET A 8 5.23 -10.27 -37.65
C MET A 8 4.07 -9.46 -37.06
N LEU A 9 2.89 -9.53 -37.66
CA LEU A 9 1.70 -8.82 -37.18
C LEU A 9 1.23 -9.38 -35.82
N CYS A 10 1.21 -10.71 -35.65
CA CYS A 10 0.88 -11.36 -34.37
C CYS A 10 1.88 -11.01 -33.27
N ALA A 11 3.18 -10.95 -33.58
CA ALA A 11 4.21 -10.56 -32.63
C ALA A 11 4.08 -9.10 -32.18
N LEU A 12 3.74 -8.19 -33.09
CA LEU A 12 3.50 -6.77 -32.78
C LEU A 12 2.26 -6.57 -31.91
N ILE A 13 1.18 -7.30 -32.16
CA ILE A 13 -0.05 -7.23 -31.36
C ILE A 13 0.22 -7.76 -29.94
N ALA A 14 0.95 -8.86 -29.79
CA ALA A 14 1.32 -9.41 -28.51
C ALA A 14 2.21 -8.45 -27.70
N LEU A 15 3.14 -7.77 -28.36
CA LEU A 15 4.03 -6.79 -27.73
C LEU A 15 3.24 -5.57 -27.23
N LEU A 16 2.32 -5.02 -28.01
CA LEU A 16 1.46 -3.90 -27.62
C LEU A 16 0.57 -4.26 -26.44
N PHE A 17 0.03 -5.46 -26.42
CA PHE A 17 -0.79 -5.95 -25.31
C PHE A 17 0.02 -6.10 -24.03
N SER A 18 1.26 -6.58 -24.10
CA SER A 18 2.17 -6.71 -22.96
C SER A 18 2.53 -5.35 -22.35
N VAL A 19 2.79 -4.34 -23.17
CA VAL A 19 3.10 -2.97 -22.71
C VAL A 19 1.91 -2.36 -21.99
N GLY A 20 0.68 -2.55 -22.49
CA GLY A 20 -0.53 -2.06 -21.83
C GLY A 20 -0.78 -2.65 -20.45
N LEU A 21 -0.36 -3.91 -20.20
CA LEU A 21 -0.48 -4.55 -18.89
C LEU A 21 0.50 -3.97 -17.86
N PHE A 22 1.66 -3.46 -18.27
CA PHE A 22 2.66 -2.88 -17.36
C PHE A 22 2.33 -1.44 -16.93
N GLU A 23 1.55 -0.70 -17.69
CA GLU A 23 1.22 0.70 -17.41
C GLU A 23 0.35 0.90 -16.17
N HIS A 24 -0.35 -0.14 -15.70
CA HIS A 24 -1.26 -0.07 -14.56
C HIS A 24 -0.68 -0.62 -13.26
N LYS A 25 0.59 -1.00 -13.25
CA LYS A 25 1.24 -1.55 -12.07
C LYS A 25 1.69 -0.43 -11.15
N ALA A 26 1.14 -0.39 -9.94
CA ALA A 26 1.53 0.59 -8.93
C ALA A 26 3.00 0.44 -8.53
N GLU A 27 3.69 1.57 -8.35
CA GLU A 27 5.06 1.59 -7.87
C GLU A 27 5.14 1.33 -6.38
N ALA A 28 6.13 0.54 -5.95
CA ALA A 28 6.46 0.37 -4.57
C ALA A 28 7.13 1.63 -4.01
N GLN A 29 6.69 2.04 -2.82
CA GLN A 29 7.28 3.12 -2.05
C GLN A 29 8.09 2.52 -0.91
N THR A 30 9.18 3.18 -0.54
CA THR A 30 9.97 2.81 0.64
C THR A 30 10.05 4.01 1.56
N GLY A 31 9.76 3.82 2.82
CA GLY A 31 9.77 4.91 3.80
C GLY A 31 9.53 4.40 5.21
N TYR A 32 9.64 5.29 6.17
CA TYR A 32 9.43 4.94 7.57
C TYR A 32 7.95 4.93 7.91
N ALA A 33 7.55 3.90 8.64
CA ALA A 33 6.22 3.78 9.23
C ALA A 33 6.30 3.68 10.74
N SER A 34 5.32 4.26 11.40
CA SER A 34 5.03 4.06 12.81
C SER A 34 3.66 3.39 12.95
N TRP A 35 3.23 3.12 14.18
CA TRP A 35 1.90 2.61 14.43
C TRP A 35 1.23 3.38 15.56
N TYR A 36 -0.10 3.34 15.56
CA TYR A 36 -0.90 4.04 16.56
C TYR A 36 -2.12 3.23 16.95
N SER A 37 -2.63 3.51 18.14
CA SER A 37 -3.86 2.91 18.65
C SER A 37 -4.57 3.95 19.52
N MET A 38 -5.80 4.30 19.12
CA MET A 38 -6.65 5.26 19.83
C MET A 38 -8.07 4.73 19.94
N PRO A 39 -8.29 3.61 20.69
CA PRO A 39 -9.62 3.04 20.84
C PRO A 39 -10.61 4.05 21.40
N GLY A 40 -11.78 4.14 20.75
CA GLY A 40 -12.83 5.11 21.11
C GLY A 40 -12.74 6.45 20.40
N ALA A 41 -11.63 6.73 19.71
CA ALA A 41 -11.51 7.94 18.89
C ALA A 41 -12.03 7.68 17.47
N TYR A 42 -12.43 8.74 16.77
CA TYR A 42 -12.78 8.69 15.36
C TYR A 42 -11.61 9.06 14.50
N THR A 43 -11.40 8.29 13.42
CA THR A 43 -10.42 8.65 12.39
C THR A 43 -10.92 9.82 11.54
N ALA A 44 -10.04 10.40 10.73
CA ALA A 44 -10.42 11.47 9.81
C ALA A 44 -11.47 11.01 8.78
N SER A 45 -11.54 9.71 8.45
CA SER A 45 -12.58 9.15 7.58
C SER A 45 -13.94 8.98 8.28
N GLY A 46 -14.03 9.22 9.59
CA GLY A 46 -15.24 9.05 10.37
C GLY A 46 -15.42 7.66 10.98
N GLN A 47 -14.44 6.79 10.87
CA GLN A 47 -14.49 5.45 11.43
C GLN A 47 -14.13 5.47 12.91
N LEU A 48 -14.93 4.79 13.74
CA LEU A 48 -14.62 4.57 15.15
C LEU A 48 -13.49 3.54 15.26
N MET A 49 -12.40 3.92 15.94
CA MET A 49 -11.29 3.01 16.18
C MET A 49 -11.57 2.07 17.36
N THR A 50 -11.15 0.85 17.18
CA THR A 50 -11.06 -0.18 18.22
C THR A 50 -9.64 -0.75 18.25
N ALA A 51 -9.34 -1.61 19.21
CA ALA A 51 -8.03 -2.29 19.27
C ALA A 51 -7.74 -3.19 18.05
N SER A 52 -8.77 -3.61 17.32
CA SER A 52 -8.66 -4.48 16.16
C SER A 52 -8.81 -3.75 14.82
N THR A 53 -8.91 -2.43 14.82
CA THR A 53 -9.07 -1.65 13.58
C THR A 53 -7.90 -1.91 12.63
N TRP A 54 -8.24 -2.25 11.37
CA TRP A 54 -7.29 -2.55 10.31
C TRP A 54 -7.23 -1.38 9.35
N GLY A 55 -6.09 -0.72 9.25
CA GLY A 55 -5.95 0.42 8.37
C GLY A 55 -4.65 1.17 8.57
N ALA A 56 -4.53 2.28 7.87
CA ALA A 56 -3.37 3.16 7.95
C ALA A 56 -3.76 4.62 7.77
N ALA A 57 -2.93 5.50 8.32
CA ALA A 57 -2.94 6.91 8.02
C ALA A 57 -1.94 7.24 6.92
N HIS A 58 -2.35 8.07 5.98
CA HIS A 58 -1.51 8.67 4.94
C HIS A 58 -1.93 10.12 4.75
N ARG A 59 -0.96 10.99 4.41
CA ARG A 59 -1.22 12.43 4.34
C ARG A 59 -2.19 12.84 3.23
N SER A 60 -2.22 12.11 2.12
CA SER A 60 -2.94 12.57 0.93
C SER A 60 -3.69 11.52 0.12
N LEU A 61 -3.37 10.23 0.27
CA LEU A 61 -4.10 9.19 -0.47
C LEU A 61 -5.59 9.20 -0.10
N PRO A 62 -6.49 9.04 -1.06
CA PRO A 62 -7.92 8.99 -0.79
C PRO A 62 -8.28 7.93 0.25
N PHE A 63 -9.27 8.22 1.10
CA PHE A 63 -9.80 7.22 2.01
C PHE A 63 -10.32 6.01 1.23
N SER A 64 -10.19 4.84 1.82
CA SER A 64 -10.51 3.52 1.23
C SER A 64 -9.52 3.06 0.15
N THR A 65 -8.49 3.82 -0.16
CA THR A 65 -7.37 3.30 -0.95
C THR A 65 -6.75 2.13 -0.21
N GLU A 66 -6.65 0.98 -0.85
CA GLU A 66 -6.09 -0.22 -0.22
C GLU A 66 -4.60 -0.35 -0.51
N LEU A 67 -3.84 -0.62 0.53
CA LEU A 67 -2.39 -0.74 0.49
C LEU A 67 -1.96 -2.15 0.86
N THR A 68 -0.83 -2.58 0.29
CA THR A 68 0.00 -3.63 0.86
C THR A 68 1.17 -2.97 1.58
N VAL A 69 1.45 -3.39 2.79
CA VAL A 69 2.55 -2.85 3.61
C VAL A 69 3.41 -4.01 4.10
N CYS A 70 4.71 -3.94 3.85
CA CYS A 70 5.66 -4.99 4.21
C CYS A 70 6.78 -4.44 5.09
N TYR A 71 7.11 -5.18 6.13
CA TYR A 71 8.22 -4.91 7.03
C TYR A 71 9.04 -6.17 7.24
N GLN A 72 10.33 -6.13 6.89
CA GLN A 72 11.26 -7.25 7.06
C GLN A 72 10.70 -8.60 6.56
N GLY A 73 10.12 -8.59 5.35
CA GLY A 73 9.57 -9.78 4.69
C GLY A 73 8.18 -10.20 5.16
N ARG A 74 7.56 -9.50 6.09
CA ARG A 74 6.18 -9.75 6.55
C ARG A 74 5.27 -8.67 6.01
N CYS A 75 4.16 -9.08 5.41
CA CYS A 75 3.24 -8.17 4.73
C CYS A 75 1.84 -8.21 5.33
N ALA A 76 1.18 -7.05 5.28
CA ALA A 76 -0.25 -6.90 5.50
C ALA A 76 -0.89 -6.43 4.20
N TYR A 77 -1.99 -7.06 3.84
CA TYR A 77 -2.72 -6.81 2.60
C TYR A 77 -4.05 -6.13 2.89
N ASN A 78 -4.60 -5.49 1.86
CA ASN A 78 -5.91 -4.84 1.95
C ASN A 78 -5.99 -3.89 3.16
N VAL A 79 -4.97 -3.04 3.30
CA VAL A 79 -4.89 -2.06 4.38
C VAL A 79 -5.49 -0.76 3.87
N PRO A 80 -6.72 -0.39 4.26
CA PRO A 80 -7.34 0.83 3.76
C PRO A 80 -6.73 2.06 4.41
N VAL A 81 -6.63 3.13 3.65
CA VAL A 81 -6.34 4.46 4.20
C VAL A 81 -7.59 4.97 4.91
N ILE A 82 -7.52 5.16 6.21
CA ILE A 82 -8.66 5.54 7.05
C ILE A 82 -8.42 6.84 7.82
N ASP A 83 -7.21 7.37 7.78
CA ASP A 83 -6.83 8.52 8.59
C ASP A 83 -5.82 9.40 7.88
N ARG A 84 -5.52 10.56 8.47
CA ARG A 84 -4.54 11.52 7.98
C ARG A 84 -3.33 11.59 8.89
N GLY A 85 -2.18 11.82 8.30
CA GLY A 85 -0.87 11.78 8.91
C GLY A 85 -0.03 10.66 8.30
N PRO A 86 1.15 10.39 8.87
CA PRO A 86 1.78 11.08 10.00
C PRO A 86 2.31 12.47 9.62
N TYR A 87 2.40 13.35 10.60
CA TYR A 87 2.94 14.70 10.42
C TYR A 87 4.32 14.86 11.08
N VAL A 88 4.93 13.76 11.44
CA VAL A 88 6.31 13.72 11.94
C VAL A 88 7.25 13.63 10.75
N TYR A 89 8.23 14.51 10.69
CA TYR A 89 9.19 14.53 9.61
C TYR A 89 9.90 13.17 9.46
N GLY A 90 10.01 12.71 8.21
CA GLY A 90 10.66 11.46 7.88
C GLY A 90 9.76 10.21 7.96
N ARG A 91 8.48 10.35 8.34
CA ARG A 91 7.53 9.24 8.35
C ARG A 91 6.50 9.39 7.23
N ASP A 92 6.19 8.27 6.56
CA ASP A 92 5.28 8.26 5.42
C ASP A 92 3.95 7.56 5.70
N LEU A 93 3.96 6.59 6.60
CA LEU A 93 2.75 5.87 7.01
C LEU A 93 2.67 5.78 8.53
N ASP A 94 1.44 5.69 9.01
CA ASP A 94 1.14 5.38 10.40
C ASP A 94 0.07 4.26 10.40
N VAL A 95 0.52 3.03 10.63
CA VAL A 95 -0.38 1.88 10.56
C VAL A 95 -1.06 1.65 11.91
N THR A 96 -2.24 1.03 11.89
CA THR A 96 -2.93 0.66 13.12
C THR A 96 -2.18 -0.43 13.88
N ALA A 97 -2.45 -0.56 15.18
CA ALA A 97 -1.84 -1.59 16.01
C ALA A 97 -2.04 -3.01 15.43
N ALA A 98 -3.22 -3.31 14.89
CA ALA A 98 -3.50 -4.62 14.28
C ALA A 98 -2.60 -4.88 13.06
N VAL A 99 -2.39 -3.89 12.21
CA VAL A 99 -1.48 -4.00 11.06
C VAL A 99 -0.03 -4.16 11.55
N ALA A 100 0.38 -3.36 12.53
CA ALA A 100 1.72 -3.45 13.11
C ALA A 100 2.01 -4.85 13.67
N ASP A 101 1.07 -5.45 14.37
CA ASP A 101 1.19 -6.81 14.88
C ASP A 101 1.38 -7.83 13.74
N GLN A 102 0.63 -7.68 12.66
CA GLN A 102 0.73 -8.58 11.51
C GLN A 102 2.10 -8.55 10.85
N ILE A 103 2.69 -7.38 10.69
CA ILE A 103 3.99 -7.22 10.01
C ILE A 103 5.18 -7.28 10.96
N GLY A 104 4.95 -7.37 12.27
CA GLY A 104 6.03 -7.44 13.25
C GLY A 104 6.65 -6.09 13.60
N LEU A 105 5.93 -4.99 13.38
CA LEU A 105 6.41 -3.63 13.63
C LEU A 105 6.18 -3.16 15.07
N THR A 106 5.30 -3.81 15.80
CA THR A 106 4.85 -3.35 17.13
C THR A 106 6.01 -3.09 18.08
N TYR A 107 6.94 -4.02 18.18
CA TYR A 107 8.06 -3.92 19.11
C TYR A 107 9.05 -2.81 18.72
N ALA A 108 9.34 -2.68 17.44
CA ALA A 108 10.24 -1.65 16.93
C ALA A 108 9.65 -0.24 17.05
N GLY A 109 8.35 -0.11 16.98
CA GLY A 109 7.63 1.15 17.03
C GLY A 109 7.69 1.97 15.75
N VAL A 110 8.87 2.10 15.17
CA VAL A 110 9.13 2.76 13.87
C VAL A 110 10.07 1.87 13.07
N GLY A 111 9.80 1.69 11.79
CA GLY A 111 10.66 0.88 10.93
C GLY A 111 10.54 1.26 9.46
N LEU A 112 11.53 0.84 8.68
CA LEU A 112 11.54 1.05 7.24
C LEU A 112 10.65 -0.01 6.58
N VAL A 113 9.61 0.44 5.91
CA VAL A 113 8.65 -0.42 5.23
C VAL A 113 8.67 -0.19 3.73
N THR A 114 8.21 -1.17 2.98
CA THR A 114 7.86 -1.03 1.58
C THR A 114 6.35 -1.15 1.46
N TRP A 115 5.73 -0.26 0.71
CA TRP A 115 4.29 -0.26 0.55
C TRP A 115 3.89 0.18 -0.85
N TRP A 116 2.70 -0.22 -1.28
CA TRP A 116 2.16 0.16 -2.60
C TRP A 116 0.64 0.14 -2.56
N VAL A 117 0.05 0.87 -3.49
CA VAL A 117 -1.39 0.85 -3.74
C VAL A 117 -1.74 -0.43 -4.51
N GLU A 118 -2.69 -1.17 -4.02
CA GLU A 118 -3.18 -2.39 -4.66
C GLU A 118 -4.00 -2.15 -5.92
#